data_41a03bc8f731ab8cacd1bdef17e42bce
#
_entry.id   41a03bc8f731ab8cacd1bdef17e42bce
#
_cell.length_a   1.000
_cell.length_b   1.000
_cell.length_c   1.000
_cell.angle_alpha   90.00
_cell.angle_beta   90.00
_cell.angle_gamma   90.00
#
_symmetry.space_group_name_H-M   'P 1'
#
loop_
_entity.id
_entity.type
_entity.pdbx_description
1 polymer ?
#
loop_
_entity_poly.entity_id
_entity_poly.type
_entity_poly.pdbx_seq_one_letter_code
_entity_poly.pdbx_strand_id
1 'polypeptide(L)'
;MKTVHIIVLAAAGLILAACAKPHPRCYSREMIDARMSAWYNKDNCVGFPNANSTNGVTIPQNAATWDYVPGVVAKGILDVWQYYRDSAWADAWYLGLAQWADSLDEGELNELVRGGILDDLNCAKVFIGLYEGAKPGGKFENPEKAAFYMAQMRRAAAGLAEHKAKYSIAVPDNEAPVNGGWMHKATDNPEKSYWGQMWCDGAYMGPALLAQLLLYGACEETDLGWNDVYTQFEASWPYLWDEEKQLLYHVLFTDVTTNRNARAIYEAGHAYPCSLSWGEGRGEVYHSEESWGRAAGWYILALVDVMEAYMKGLGLNVECLEQSQLPSAQHFDEMRDYLTKLADGLVARQDPETGCWYQLLAYGPEKCATQGVDDTGSAKYTNVGEGGTQCNYLESSASCLITAALLKGSRLGLIDHAEAGKRGFEGIVKQFVKTTPSLSGEGWGEANITSSCQSAGLSHDRNGTAAYYLIGKDVPIQDNTEGKVLGAYLMAAVEYERMAR
;
A
#
# COMPACT_ATOMS: atom_id res chain seq x y z
N MET A 1 -66.24 -2.97 12.14
CA MET A 1 -65.44 -3.91 11.29
C MET A 1 -64.31 -3.23 10.51
N LYS A 2 -64.12 -1.93 10.55
CA LYS A 2 -62.98 -1.27 9.82
C LYS A 2 -61.68 -1.06 10.66
N THR A 3 -61.75 -1.14 11.97
CA THR A 3 -60.64 -0.87 12.86
C THR A 3 -59.72 -2.09 13.06
N VAL A 4 -60.21 -3.31 12.89
CA VAL A 4 -59.42 -4.55 13.07
C VAL A 4 -58.48 -4.81 11.89
N HIS A 5 -58.86 -4.39 10.67
CA HIS A 5 -58.02 -4.61 9.48
C HIS A 5 -56.78 -3.75 9.42
N ILE A 6 -56.80 -2.54 10.02
CA ILE A 6 -55.66 -1.61 10.04
C ILE A 6 -54.58 -2.12 11.03
N ILE A 7 -54.97 -2.71 12.15
CA ILE A 7 -54.04 -3.24 13.14
C ILE A 7 -53.33 -4.48 12.62
N VAL A 8 -54.02 -5.33 11.86
CA VAL A 8 -53.41 -6.56 11.27
C VAL A 8 -52.40 -6.19 10.16
N LEU A 9 -52.69 -5.17 9.35
CA LEU A 9 -51.76 -4.72 8.31
C LEU A 9 -50.52 -4.00 8.91
N ALA A 10 -50.70 -3.22 10.00
CA ALA A 10 -49.57 -2.62 10.70
C ALA A 10 -48.67 -3.66 11.42
N ALA A 11 -49.30 -4.69 12.02
CA ALA A 11 -48.58 -5.81 12.64
C ALA A 11 -47.87 -6.69 11.61
N ALA A 12 -48.49 -6.96 10.45
CA ALA A 12 -47.85 -7.70 9.37
C ALA A 12 -46.67 -6.90 8.74
N GLY A 13 -46.79 -5.60 8.59
CA GLY A 13 -45.71 -4.72 8.12
C GLY A 13 -44.54 -4.66 9.10
N LEU A 14 -44.81 -4.61 10.40
CA LEU A 14 -43.77 -4.65 11.44
C LEU A 14 -43.11 -6.03 11.56
N ILE A 15 -43.84 -7.13 11.35
CA ILE A 15 -43.26 -8.48 11.37
C ILE A 15 -42.42 -8.73 10.11
N LEU A 16 -42.80 -8.19 8.95
CA LEU A 16 -42.01 -8.28 7.72
C LEU A 16 -40.74 -7.46 7.77
N ALA A 17 -40.77 -6.29 8.42
CA ALA A 17 -39.56 -5.45 8.65
C ALA A 17 -38.62 -6.09 9.67
N ALA A 18 -39.13 -6.83 10.67
CA ALA A 18 -38.32 -7.55 11.65
C ALA A 18 -37.66 -8.84 11.12
N CYS A 19 -38.11 -9.35 9.97
CA CYS A 19 -37.54 -10.56 9.34
C CYS A 19 -36.63 -10.27 8.15
N ALA A 20 -36.48 -9.02 7.70
CA ALA A 20 -35.49 -8.65 6.72
C ALA A 20 -34.11 -8.70 7.42
N LYS A 21 -33.24 -9.65 7.03
CA LYS A 21 -31.82 -9.58 7.45
C LYS A 21 -31.32 -8.21 7.04
N PRO A 22 -30.70 -7.44 7.96
CA PRO A 22 -30.11 -6.17 7.58
C PRO A 22 -29.15 -6.45 6.41
N HIS A 23 -29.26 -5.66 5.34
CA HIS A 23 -28.29 -5.75 4.26
C HIS A 23 -26.90 -5.56 4.85
N PRO A 24 -25.92 -6.39 4.49
CA PRO A 24 -24.57 -6.24 4.98
C PRO A 24 -24.10 -4.81 4.70
N ARG A 25 -23.52 -4.16 5.70
CA ARG A 25 -23.05 -2.80 5.62
C ARG A 25 -21.97 -2.68 4.55
N CYS A 26 -22.06 -1.65 3.71
CA CYS A 26 -21.12 -1.37 2.64
C CYS A 26 -20.17 -0.24 3.06
N TYR A 27 -19.14 -0.59 3.83
CA TYR A 27 -18.17 0.34 4.40
C TYR A 27 -17.36 1.10 3.35
N SER A 28 -17.01 0.42 2.25
CA SER A 28 -16.30 1.03 1.12
C SER A 28 -17.14 2.13 0.47
N ARG A 29 -18.42 1.87 0.20
CA ARG A 29 -19.35 2.86 -0.34
C ARG A 29 -19.56 4.04 0.63
N GLU A 30 -19.82 3.74 1.90
CA GLU A 30 -20.05 4.78 2.91
C GLU A 30 -18.85 5.72 3.03
N MET A 31 -17.61 5.18 2.99
CA MET A 31 -16.40 6.00 3.01
C MET A 31 -16.25 6.82 1.72
N ILE A 32 -16.47 6.23 0.55
CA ILE A 32 -16.40 6.94 -0.73
C ILE A 32 -17.44 8.07 -0.75
N ASP A 33 -18.69 7.77 -0.45
CA ASP A 33 -19.77 8.76 -0.48
C ASP A 33 -19.53 9.91 0.52
N ALA A 34 -19.05 9.60 1.73
CA ALA A 34 -18.82 10.60 2.77
C ALA A 34 -17.54 11.43 2.56
N ARG A 35 -16.48 10.85 1.98
CA ARG A 35 -15.17 11.51 1.86
C ARG A 35 -14.89 12.03 0.47
N MET A 36 -15.20 11.24 -0.54
CA MET A 36 -14.86 11.57 -1.92
C MET A 36 -15.84 12.56 -2.56
N SER A 37 -17.02 12.74 -2.02
CA SER A 37 -17.98 13.73 -2.52
C SER A 37 -17.39 15.15 -2.57
N ALA A 38 -16.49 15.49 -1.63
CA ALA A 38 -15.76 16.75 -1.62
C ALA A 38 -14.67 16.85 -2.72
N TRP A 39 -14.24 15.70 -3.28
CA TRP A 39 -13.22 15.62 -4.33
C TRP A 39 -13.83 15.44 -5.72
N TYR A 40 -15.14 15.28 -5.78
CA TYR A 40 -15.87 15.12 -7.03
C TYR A 40 -16.31 16.51 -7.50
N ASN A 41 -15.74 16.99 -8.61
CA ASN A 41 -16.12 18.30 -9.12
C ASN A 41 -17.48 18.26 -9.82
N LYS A 42 -18.04 19.44 -10.10
CA LYS A 42 -19.33 19.60 -10.80
C LYS A 42 -19.37 18.99 -12.21
N ASP A 43 -18.20 18.74 -12.81
CA ASP A 43 -18.05 18.17 -14.14
C ASP A 43 -17.80 16.65 -14.07
N ASN A 44 -18.02 16.05 -12.90
CA ASN A 44 -17.81 14.63 -12.59
C ASN A 44 -16.36 14.14 -12.73
N CYS A 45 -15.38 15.02 -12.57
CA CYS A 45 -13.99 14.62 -12.46
C CYS A 45 -13.59 14.40 -11.00
N VAL A 46 -12.84 13.35 -10.72
CA VAL A 46 -12.27 13.10 -9.40
C VAL A 46 -11.05 13.99 -9.21
N GLY A 47 -11.10 14.88 -8.22
CA GLY A 47 -9.92 15.60 -7.74
C GLY A 47 -9.24 14.80 -6.64
N PHE A 48 -7.91 14.71 -6.68
CA PHE A 48 -7.14 14.02 -5.66
C PHE A 48 -6.38 15.02 -4.78
N PRO A 49 -6.26 14.77 -3.46
CA PRO A 49 -5.45 15.63 -2.61
C PRO A 49 -3.99 15.53 -3.02
N ASN A 50 -3.28 16.66 -2.94
CA ASN A 50 -1.83 16.68 -3.14
C ASN A 50 -1.14 15.81 -2.07
N ALA A 51 -0.18 14.99 -2.48
CA ALA A 51 0.61 14.14 -1.60
C ALA A 51 1.28 14.91 -0.46
N ASN A 52 1.67 16.16 -0.72
CA ASN A 52 2.31 17.05 0.25
C ASN A 52 1.31 17.89 1.04
N SER A 53 0.02 17.74 0.83
CA SER A 53 -0.99 18.46 1.59
C SER A 53 -1.16 17.83 2.95
N THR A 54 -0.67 18.49 3.98
CA THR A 54 -0.82 18.08 5.37
C THR A 54 -2.27 18.16 5.88
N ASN A 55 -3.18 18.82 5.14
CA ASN A 55 -4.52 19.15 5.61
C ASN A 55 -5.64 18.38 4.90
N GLY A 56 -5.34 17.38 4.07
CA GLY A 56 -6.36 16.73 3.25
C GLY A 56 -7.10 17.72 2.34
N VAL A 57 -6.49 18.89 2.08
CA VAL A 57 -7.06 19.91 1.23
C VAL A 57 -7.07 19.40 -0.19
N THR A 58 -8.23 19.29 -0.75
CA THR A 58 -8.46 19.07 -2.16
C THR A 58 -7.63 20.04 -2.98
N ILE A 59 -6.86 19.51 -3.90
CA ILE A 59 -6.35 20.26 -5.05
C ILE A 59 -7.55 20.95 -5.69
N PRO A 60 -7.37 22.17 -6.24
CA PRO A 60 -8.40 22.78 -7.06
C PRO A 60 -8.92 21.73 -8.03
N GLN A 61 -10.23 21.57 -8.04
CA GLN A 61 -10.99 20.46 -8.63
C GLN A 61 -10.73 20.16 -10.11
N ASN A 62 -9.77 20.82 -10.75
CA ASN A 62 -9.46 20.72 -12.16
C ASN A 62 -7.99 20.32 -12.44
N ALA A 63 -7.18 20.07 -11.42
CA ALA A 63 -5.80 19.66 -11.61
C ALA A 63 -5.68 18.16 -11.36
N ALA A 64 -5.49 17.39 -12.40
CA ALA A 64 -4.96 16.04 -12.28
C ALA A 64 -3.54 16.17 -11.71
N THR A 65 -3.18 15.32 -10.78
CA THR A 65 -1.84 15.27 -10.19
C THR A 65 -1.33 13.85 -10.31
N TRP A 66 -0.16 13.69 -10.89
CA TRP A 66 0.52 12.42 -10.97
C TRP A 66 1.42 12.23 -9.75
N ASP A 67 1.05 11.29 -8.88
CA ASP A 67 1.79 10.94 -7.67
C ASP A 67 1.29 9.58 -7.16
N TYR A 68 2.09 8.87 -6.37
CA TYR A 68 1.67 7.57 -5.84
C TYR A 68 0.43 7.65 -4.93
N VAL A 69 0.24 8.76 -4.23
CA VAL A 69 -0.90 8.93 -3.32
C VAL A 69 -2.23 8.95 -4.08
N PRO A 70 -2.43 9.78 -5.12
CA PRO A 70 -3.56 9.63 -6.04
C PRO A 70 -3.69 8.21 -6.60
N GLY A 71 -2.59 7.59 -7.00
CA GLY A 71 -2.57 6.23 -7.52
C GLY A 71 -3.10 5.19 -6.54
N VAL A 72 -2.75 5.29 -5.27
CA VAL A 72 -3.25 4.39 -4.20
C VAL A 72 -4.75 4.58 -3.96
N VAL A 73 -5.25 5.82 -3.96
CA VAL A 73 -6.69 6.11 -3.84
C VAL A 73 -7.44 5.57 -5.04
N ALA A 74 -6.96 5.85 -6.25
CA ALA A 74 -7.57 5.37 -7.49
C ALA A 74 -7.62 3.84 -7.54
N LYS A 75 -6.52 3.16 -7.15
CA LYS A 75 -6.48 1.69 -7.01
C LYS A 75 -7.56 1.19 -6.06
N GLY A 76 -7.69 1.79 -4.87
CA GLY A 76 -8.74 1.43 -3.90
C GLY A 76 -10.14 1.59 -4.47
N ILE A 77 -10.43 2.69 -5.17
CA ILE A 77 -11.73 2.92 -5.84
C ILE A 77 -11.99 1.88 -6.93
N LEU A 78 -10.98 1.55 -7.74
CA LEU A 78 -11.11 0.58 -8.82
C LEU A 78 -11.31 -0.85 -8.28
N ASP A 79 -10.70 -1.22 -7.16
CA ASP A 79 -10.95 -2.50 -6.48
C ASP A 79 -12.40 -2.59 -5.97
N VAL A 80 -12.91 -1.49 -5.42
CA VAL A 80 -14.32 -1.38 -5.01
C VAL A 80 -15.23 -1.50 -6.23
N TRP A 81 -14.94 -0.78 -7.32
CA TRP A 81 -15.70 -0.89 -8.56
C TRP A 81 -15.70 -2.33 -9.11
N GLN A 82 -14.56 -3.00 -9.15
CA GLN A 82 -14.49 -4.39 -9.63
C GLN A 82 -15.37 -5.35 -8.84
N TYR A 83 -15.53 -5.12 -7.54
CA TYR A 83 -16.39 -5.92 -6.69
C TYR A 83 -17.88 -5.56 -6.87
N TYR A 84 -18.17 -4.27 -7.00
CA TYR A 84 -19.53 -3.74 -7.15
C TYR A 84 -19.88 -3.34 -8.59
N ARG A 85 -19.26 -3.97 -9.58
CA ARG A 85 -19.41 -3.62 -11.01
C ARG A 85 -20.85 -3.62 -11.55
N ASP A 86 -21.80 -4.24 -10.84
CA ASP A 86 -23.22 -4.24 -11.21
C ASP A 86 -24.00 -3.08 -10.58
N SER A 87 -23.31 -2.20 -9.86
CA SER A 87 -23.92 -1.10 -9.11
C SER A 87 -23.64 0.24 -9.77
N ALA A 88 -24.69 1.00 -10.09
CA ALA A 88 -24.57 2.31 -10.76
C ALA A 88 -23.71 3.31 -9.99
N TRP A 89 -23.72 3.26 -8.63
CA TRP A 89 -22.87 4.12 -7.82
C TRP A 89 -21.37 3.83 -8.00
N ALA A 90 -20.99 2.57 -8.13
CA ALA A 90 -19.59 2.19 -8.37
C ALA A 90 -19.16 2.58 -9.80
N ASP A 91 -20.06 2.47 -10.77
CA ASP A 91 -19.83 2.89 -12.15
C ASP A 91 -19.55 4.40 -12.26
N ALA A 92 -20.25 5.21 -11.48
CA ALA A 92 -20.01 6.66 -11.46
C ALA A 92 -18.58 6.99 -11.03
N TRP A 93 -18.01 6.25 -10.09
CA TRP A 93 -16.62 6.43 -9.64
C TRP A 93 -15.61 5.94 -10.68
N TYR A 94 -15.87 4.81 -11.35
CA TYR A 94 -15.03 4.38 -12.47
C TYR A 94 -14.99 5.45 -13.57
N LEU A 95 -16.14 5.97 -13.98
CA LEU A 95 -16.24 7.01 -15.01
C LEU A 95 -15.57 8.31 -14.59
N GLY A 96 -15.66 8.68 -13.31
CA GLY A 96 -14.94 9.85 -12.77
C GLY A 96 -13.42 9.68 -12.84
N LEU A 97 -12.91 8.47 -12.53
CA LEU A 97 -11.49 8.16 -12.69
C LEU A 97 -11.04 8.15 -14.15
N ALA A 98 -11.90 7.66 -15.06
CA ALA A 98 -11.62 7.71 -16.49
C ALA A 98 -11.50 9.16 -16.98
N GLN A 99 -12.36 10.06 -16.53
CA GLN A 99 -12.26 11.50 -16.83
C GLN A 99 -11.00 12.13 -16.26
N TRP A 100 -10.61 11.77 -15.02
CA TRP A 100 -9.36 12.22 -14.45
C TRP A 100 -8.17 11.75 -15.30
N ALA A 101 -8.11 10.48 -15.69
CA ALA A 101 -7.05 9.95 -16.54
C ALA A 101 -6.97 10.63 -17.91
N ASP A 102 -8.13 11.04 -18.46
CA ASP A 102 -8.21 11.79 -19.72
C ASP A 102 -7.72 13.24 -19.59
N SER A 103 -7.68 13.78 -18.38
CA SER A 103 -7.21 15.16 -18.11
C SER A 103 -5.71 15.26 -17.87
N LEU A 104 -4.99 14.12 -17.76
CA LEU A 104 -3.54 14.10 -17.62
C LEU A 104 -2.86 14.59 -18.89
N ASP A 105 -1.93 15.52 -18.75
CA ASP A 105 -1.14 16.01 -19.88
C ASP A 105 0.11 15.17 -20.15
N GLU A 106 0.78 15.45 -21.26
CA GLU A 106 2.00 14.73 -21.63
C GLU A 106 3.15 14.93 -20.63
N GLY A 107 3.18 16.05 -19.89
CA GLY A 107 4.17 16.28 -18.84
C GLY A 107 3.99 15.30 -17.68
N GLU A 108 2.77 15.10 -17.24
CA GLU A 108 2.40 14.17 -16.17
C GLU A 108 2.61 12.73 -16.62
N LEU A 109 2.17 12.37 -17.81
CA LEU A 109 2.35 11.04 -18.39
C LEU A 109 3.83 10.68 -18.65
N ASN A 110 4.71 11.66 -18.83
CA ASN A 110 6.14 11.44 -18.96
C ASN A 110 6.81 11.03 -17.63
N GLU A 111 6.19 11.26 -16.48
CA GLU A 111 6.71 10.70 -15.21
C GLU A 111 6.73 9.16 -15.23
N LEU A 112 5.85 8.51 -16.01
CA LEU A 112 5.83 7.06 -16.19
C LEU A 112 7.11 6.49 -16.83
N VAL A 113 7.86 7.29 -17.57
CA VAL A 113 9.09 6.83 -18.26
C VAL A 113 10.37 7.34 -17.59
N ARG A 114 10.23 8.12 -16.56
CA ARG A 114 11.38 8.68 -15.84
C ARG A 114 12.03 7.69 -14.90
N GLY A 115 12.29 6.52 -15.12
CA GLY A 115 12.97 5.58 -14.22
C GLY A 115 13.68 6.26 -13.03
N GLY A 116 13.82 5.62 -11.92
CA GLY A 116 14.53 6.14 -10.75
C GLY A 116 13.66 6.45 -9.52
N ILE A 117 12.36 6.62 -9.66
CA ILE A 117 11.42 6.78 -8.54
C ILE A 117 10.28 5.80 -8.70
N LEU A 118 10.30 4.71 -7.91
CA LEU A 118 9.27 3.68 -7.97
C LEU A 118 7.89 4.20 -7.54
N ASP A 119 7.85 5.19 -6.64
CA ASP A 119 6.61 5.83 -6.21
C ASP A 119 5.84 6.43 -7.38
N ASP A 120 6.51 7.16 -8.28
CA ASP A 120 5.88 7.80 -9.43
C ASP A 120 5.35 6.77 -10.43
N LEU A 121 6.09 5.67 -10.63
CA LEU A 121 5.66 4.58 -11.51
C LEU A 121 4.43 3.84 -10.98
N ASN A 122 4.28 3.72 -9.66
CA ASN A 122 3.16 2.99 -9.04
C ASN A 122 1.79 3.54 -9.42
N CYS A 123 1.68 4.84 -9.71
CA CYS A 123 0.42 5.46 -10.12
C CYS A 123 -0.16 4.83 -11.41
N ALA A 124 0.67 4.17 -12.23
CA ALA A 124 0.24 3.46 -13.43
C ALA A 124 -0.77 2.33 -13.16
N LYS A 125 -0.90 1.86 -11.92
CA LYS A 125 -1.94 0.88 -11.53
C LYS A 125 -3.35 1.36 -11.83
N VAL A 126 -3.59 2.67 -11.92
CA VAL A 126 -4.89 3.21 -12.32
C VAL A 126 -5.27 2.80 -13.74
N PHE A 127 -4.31 2.80 -14.67
CA PHE A 127 -4.58 2.42 -16.06
C PHE A 127 -4.94 0.94 -16.21
N ILE A 128 -4.42 0.08 -15.33
CA ILE A 128 -4.78 -1.35 -15.29
C ILE A 128 -6.26 -1.53 -14.95
N GLY A 129 -6.73 -0.87 -13.89
CA GLY A 129 -8.13 -0.93 -13.50
C GLY A 129 -9.09 -0.29 -14.52
N LEU A 130 -8.67 0.81 -15.15
CA LEU A 130 -9.45 1.45 -16.23
C LEU A 130 -9.47 0.60 -17.50
N TYR A 131 -8.36 -0.06 -17.83
CA TYR A 131 -8.29 -1.02 -18.94
C TYR A 131 -9.28 -2.19 -18.74
N GLU A 132 -9.41 -2.70 -17.53
CA GLU A 132 -10.39 -3.77 -17.21
C GLU A 132 -11.83 -3.40 -17.56
N GLY A 133 -12.19 -2.15 -17.43
CA GLY A 133 -13.52 -1.66 -17.83
C GLY A 133 -13.67 -1.41 -19.33
N ALA A 134 -12.60 -0.97 -19.99
CA ALA A 134 -12.63 -0.52 -21.38
C ALA A 134 -12.26 -1.62 -22.41
N LYS A 135 -11.57 -2.69 -21.98
CA LYS A 135 -11.14 -3.78 -22.88
C LYS A 135 -12.32 -4.54 -23.51
N PRO A 136 -12.08 -5.34 -24.58
CA PRO A 136 -13.12 -6.21 -25.13
C PRO A 136 -13.81 -7.07 -24.09
N GLY A 137 -15.13 -7.02 -24.04
CA GLY A 137 -15.96 -7.67 -23.01
C GLY A 137 -15.98 -6.97 -21.66
N GLY A 138 -15.29 -5.83 -21.50
CA GLY A 138 -15.39 -4.97 -20.33
C GLY A 138 -16.73 -4.24 -20.27
N LYS A 139 -17.15 -3.82 -19.07
CA LYS A 139 -18.45 -3.16 -18.88
C LYS A 139 -18.60 -1.85 -19.66
N PHE A 140 -17.51 -1.13 -19.84
CA PHE A 140 -17.41 0.13 -20.58
C PHE A 140 -16.56 -0.04 -21.84
N GLU A 141 -16.76 -1.15 -22.54
CA GLU A 141 -15.98 -1.49 -23.73
C GLU A 141 -15.85 -0.30 -24.69
N ASN A 142 -14.62 0.12 -24.89
CA ASN A 142 -14.26 1.22 -25.77
C ASN A 142 -12.85 0.99 -26.34
N PRO A 143 -12.70 0.63 -27.63
CA PRO A 143 -11.41 0.31 -28.22
C PRO A 143 -10.38 1.45 -28.15
N GLU A 144 -10.80 2.71 -28.29
CA GLU A 144 -9.90 3.86 -28.18
C GLU A 144 -9.35 4.01 -26.76
N LYS A 145 -10.23 3.92 -25.75
CA LYS A 145 -9.81 4.00 -24.34
C LYS A 145 -8.95 2.81 -23.95
N ALA A 146 -9.31 1.60 -24.37
CA ALA A 146 -8.50 0.42 -24.13
C ALA A 146 -7.08 0.57 -24.73
N ALA A 147 -6.98 1.10 -25.96
CA ALA A 147 -5.69 1.37 -26.60
C ALA A 147 -4.91 2.45 -25.84
N PHE A 148 -5.55 3.54 -25.41
CA PHE A 148 -4.93 4.59 -24.63
C PHE A 148 -4.38 4.05 -23.30
N TYR A 149 -5.18 3.32 -22.53
CA TYR A 149 -4.75 2.77 -21.23
C TYR A 149 -3.62 1.75 -21.41
N MET A 150 -3.70 0.89 -22.41
CA MET A 150 -2.60 -0.04 -22.74
C MET A 150 -1.30 0.70 -23.11
N ALA A 151 -1.39 1.80 -23.83
CA ALA A 151 -0.22 2.62 -24.16
C ALA A 151 0.43 3.20 -22.90
N GLN A 152 -0.36 3.65 -21.91
CA GLN A 152 0.20 4.12 -20.63
C GLN A 152 0.80 2.97 -19.80
N MET A 153 0.19 1.80 -19.82
CA MET A 153 0.76 0.60 -19.19
C MET A 153 2.12 0.22 -19.81
N ARG A 154 2.25 0.30 -21.13
CA ARG A 154 3.54 0.10 -21.83
C ARG A 154 4.57 1.18 -21.50
N ARG A 155 4.15 2.44 -21.34
CA ARG A 155 5.05 3.50 -20.84
C ARG A 155 5.59 3.15 -19.46
N ALA A 156 4.74 2.70 -18.54
CA ALA A 156 5.17 2.27 -17.21
C ALA A 156 6.13 1.07 -17.27
N ALA A 157 5.88 0.11 -18.14
CA ALA A 157 6.81 -1.00 -18.38
C ALA A 157 8.18 -0.50 -18.89
N ALA A 158 8.20 0.45 -19.82
CA ALA A 158 9.44 1.08 -20.27
C ALA A 158 10.16 1.83 -19.14
N GLY A 159 9.42 2.55 -18.28
CA GLY A 159 9.97 3.21 -17.08
C GLY A 159 10.61 2.22 -16.09
N LEU A 160 9.96 1.07 -15.87
CA LEU A 160 10.53 0.01 -15.03
C LEU A 160 11.77 -0.64 -15.68
N ALA A 161 11.77 -0.82 -17.00
CA ALA A 161 12.95 -1.33 -17.72
C ALA A 161 14.13 -0.34 -17.64
N GLU A 162 13.87 0.96 -17.76
CA GLU A 162 14.88 1.99 -17.54
C GLU A 162 15.38 1.97 -16.09
N HIS A 163 14.49 1.82 -15.12
CA HIS A 163 14.83 1.69 -13.71
C HIS A 163 15.74 0.47 -13.46
N LYS A 164 15.36 -0.71 -13.98
CA LYS A 164 16.17 -1.92 -13.93
C LYS A 164 17.57 -1.69 -14.50
N ALA A 165 17.67 -1.06 -15.66
CA ALA A 165 18.94 -0.86 -16.36
C ALA A 165 19.89 0.10 -15.62
N LYS A 166 19.35 1.13 -14.93
CA LYS A 166 20.16 2.19 -14.33
C LYS A 166 20.32 2.10 -12.83
N TYR A 167 19.30 1.56 -12.14
CA TYR A 167 19.17 1.67 -10.70
C TYR A 167 18.97 0.34 -9.99
N SER A 168 19.38 -0.76 -10.63
CA SER A 168 19.56 -2.04 -9.95
C SER A 168 20.83 -2.03 -9.11
N ILE A 169 20.75 -2.64 -7.94
CA ILE A 169 21.91 -2.83 -7.06
C ILE A 169 22.87 -3.80 -7.70
N ALA A 170 24.15 -3.45 -7.66
CA ALA A 170 25.27 -4.30 -8.06
C ALA A 170 26.40 -4.13 -7.05
N VAL A 171 26.55 -5.07 -6.14
CA VAL A 171 27.69 -5.11 -5.21
C VAL A 171 28.83 -5.97 -5.81
N PRO A 172 30.11 -5.79 -5.34
CA PRO A 172 31.24 -6.50 -5.91
C PRO A 172 31.15 -8.03 -5.88
N ASP A 173 30.42 -8.60 -4.94
CA ASP A 173 30.13 -10.03 -4.90
C ASP A 173 28.98 -10.37 -5.86
N ASN A 174 29.31 -10.98 -6.99
CA ASN A 174 28.33 -11.34 -8.02
C ASN A 174 27.29 -12.36 -7.56
N GLU A 175 27.56 -13.11 -6.48
CA GLU A 175 26.65 -14.11 -5.92
C GLU A 175 25.78 -13.54 -4.77
N ALA A 176 25.96 -12.26 -4.39
CA ALA A 176 25.17 -11.68 -3.34
C ALA A 176 23.69 -11.55 -3.75
N PRO A 177 22.74 -12.08 -2.95
CA PRO A 177 21.31 -12.04 -3.29
C PRO A 177 20.77 -10.63 -3.57
N VAL A 178 21.36 -9.58 -2.99
CA VAL A 178 20.93 -8.18 -3.18
C VAL A 178 21.13 -7.67 -4.61
N ASN A 179 21.95 -8.35 -5.42
CA ASN A 179 22.20 -7.95 -6.80
C ASN A 179 20.94 -8.09 -7.66
N GLY A 180 20.66 -7.07 -8.45
CA GLY A 180 19.44 -6.98 -9.26
C GLY A 180 18.24 -6.38 -8.48
N GLY A 181 18.36 -6.17 -7.17
CA GLY A 181 17.37 -5.45 -6.37
C GLY A 181 17.23 -3.99 -6.82
N TRP A 182 16.02 -3.45 -6.85
CA TRP A 182 15.76 -2.09 -7.34
C TRP A 182 15.86 -1.07 -6.21
N MET A 183 16.65 -0.02 -6.44
CA MET A 183 16.72 1.11 -5.53
C MET A 183 15.35 1.81 -5.48
N HIS A 184 14.87 2.13 -4.28
CA HIS A 184 13.54 2.74 -4.13
C HIS A 184 13.44 4.09 -4.85
N LYS A 185 14.50 4.93 -4.71
CA LYS A 185 14.61 6.23 -5.37
C LYS A 185 16.07 6.54 -5.65
N ALA A 186 16.42 6.65 -6.91
CA ALA A 186 17.78 6.92 -7.35
C ALA A 186 17.83 8.05 -8.38
N THR A 187 19.01 8.58 -8.59
CA THR A 187 19.37 9.55 -9.63
C THR A 187 20.73 9.16 -10.18
N ASP A 188 21.15 9.77 -11.29
CA ASP A 188 22.48 9.54 -11.86
C ASP A 188 23.64 9.99 -10.94
N ASN A 189 23.37 10.62 -9.81
CA ASN A 189 24.34 11.00 -8.80
C ASN A 189 24.23 10.09 -7.56
N PRO A 190 25.21 9.17 -7.35
CA PRO A 190 25.19 8.25 -6.20
C PRO A 190 25.23 8.92 -4.82
N GLU A 191 25.72 10.17 -4.72
CA GLU A 191 25.73 10.90 -3.46
C GLU A 191 24.33 11.35 -3.02
N LYS A 192 23.35 11.34 -3.93
CA LYS A 192 22.01 11.92 -3.72
C LYS A 192 20.92 10.86 -3.63
N SER A 193 19.74 11.33 -3.28
CA SER A 193 18.53 10.51 -3.15
C SER A 193 18.73 9.32 -2.23
N TYR A 194 18.19 8.15 -2.56
CA TYR A 194 18.31 6.91 -1.79
C TYR A 194 19.13 5.89 -2.57
N TRP A 195 20.26 6.32 -3.14
CA TRP A 195 21.16 5.44 -3.88
C TRP A 195 21.62 4.27 -3.00
N GLY A 196 21.57 3.07 -3.56
CA GLY A 196 21.93 1.84 -2.84
C GLY A 196 20.91 1.41 -1.78
N GLN A 197 19.70 1.98 -1.77
CA GLN A 197 18.67 1.64 -0.78
C GLN A 197 17.51 0.90 -1.43
N MET A 198 17.12 -0.25 -0.85
CA MET A 198 15.82 -0.88 -1.07
C MET A 198 14.94 -0.67 0.16
N TRP A 199 13.70 -0.33 -0.07
CA TRP A 199 12.70 -0.07 0.95
C TRP A 199 11.58 -1.11 0.86
N CYS A 200 11.00 -1.49 1.99
CA CYS A 200 9.79 -2.33 2.00
C CYS A 200 8.68 -1.74 1.14
N ASP A 201 8.52 -0.41 1.14
CA ASP A 201 7.56 0.33 0.31
C ASP A 201 7.78 0.05 -1.18
N GLY A 202 9.04 -0.06 -1.60
CA GLY A 202 9.43 -0.33 -2.99
C GLY A 202 8.86 -1.65 -3.53
N ALA A 203 8.63 -2.64 -2.68
CA ALA A 203 8.01 -3.90 -3.07
C ALA A 203 6.58 -3.70 -3.63
N TYR A 204 5.82 -2.78 -3.06
CA TYR A 204 4.50 -2.43 -3.57
C TYR A 204 4.56 -1.51 -4.79
N MET A 205 5.54 -0.61 -4.83
CA MET A 205 5.64 0.41 -5.88
C MET A 205 6.12 -0.17 -7.21
N GLY A 206 7.15 -1.01 -7.21
CA GLY A 206 7.78 -1.59 -8.41
C GLY A 206 7.28 -2.99 -8.78
N PRO A 207 7.72 -4.06 -8.10
CA PRO A 207 7.43 -5.43 -8.51
C PRO A 207 5.93 -5.78 -8.50
N ALA A 208 5.12 -5.23 -7.59
CA ALA A 208 3.68 -5.44 -7.62
C ALA A 208 3.01 -4.73 -8.82
N LEU A 209 3.56 -3.63 -9.31
CA LEU A 209 3.15 -3.04 -10.60
C LEU A 209 3.60 -3.92 -11.75
N LEU A 210 4.88 -4.33 -11.79
CA LEU A 210 5.41 -5.17 -12.85
C LEU A 210 4.61 -6.46 -13.05
N ALA A 211 4.27 -7.15 -11.97
CA ALA A 211 3.50 -8.38 -12.04
C ALA A 211 2.14 -8.19 -12.75
N GLN A 212 1.49 -7.06 -12.49
CA GLN A 212 0.23 -6.72 -13.17
C GLN A 212 0.45 -6.33 -14.63
N LEU A 213 1.51 -5.59 -14.96
CA LEU A 213 1.84 -5.25 -16.34
C LEU A 213 2.15 -6.49 -17.19
N LEU A 214 2.88 -7.47 -16.62
CA LEU A 214 3.13 -8.75 -17.25
C LEU A 214 1.84 -9.54 -17.48
N LEU A 215 0.93 -9.56 -16.51
CA LEU A 215 -0.37 -10.23 -16.63
C LEU A 215 -1.18 -9.74 -17.84
N TYR A 216 -1.05 -8.46 -18.19
CA TYR A 216 -1.78 -7.84 -19.30
C TYR A 216 -0.96 -7.76 -20.61
N GLY A 217 0.26 -8.29 -20.66
CA GLY A 217 1.10 -8.23 -21.85
C GLY A 217 1.67 -6.83 -22.16
N ALA A 218 1.73 -5.95 -21.17
CA ALA A 218 2.26 -4.60 -21.37
C ALA A 218 3.79 -4.55 -21.48
N CYS A 219 4.49 -5.63 -21.15
CA CYS A 219 5.97 -5.72 -21.13
C CYS A 219 6.58 -6.34 -22.39
N GLU A 220 5.80 -6.65 -23.43
CA GLU A 220 6.24 -7.37 -24.64
C GLU A 220 7.42 -6.70 -25.37
N GLU A 221 7.56 -5.37 -25.27
CA GLU A 221 8.64 -4.60 -25.90
C GLU A 221 9.83 -4.32 -24.95
N THR A 222 9.87 -4.97 -23.78
CA THR A 222 10.91 -4.81 -22.75
C THR A 222 11.61 -6.15 -22.47
N ASP A 223 12.70 -6.11 -21.72
CA ASP A 223 13.39 -7.30 -21.19
C ASP A 223 12.87 -7.72 -19.80
N LEU A 224 11.76 -7.15 -19.36
CA LEU A 224 11.17 -7.45 -18.06
C LEU A 224 10.36 -8.75 -18.10
N GLY A 225 10.49 -9.54 -17.03
CA GLY A 225 9.80 -10.82 -16.89
C GLY A 225 9.44 -11.15 -15.45
N TRP A 226 8.79 -12.30 -15.27
CA TRP A 226 8.39 -12.80 -13.95
C TRP A 226 9.57 -13.02 -13.00
N ASN A 227 10.76 -13.33 -13.56
CA ASN A 227 11.97 -13.44 -12.76
C ASN A 227 12.37 -12.09 -12.13
N ASP A 228 12.19 -10.97 -12.84
CA ASP A 228 12.48 -9.63 -12.29
C ASP A 228 11.57 -9.30 -11.10
N VAL A 229 10.32 -9.77 -11.12
CA VAL A 229 9.40 -9.63 -9.99
C VAL A 229 9.92 -10.40 -8.78
N TYR A 230 10.27 -11.67 -8.95
CA TYR A 230 10.79 -12.53 -7.88
C TYR A 230 12.10 -11.99 -7.31
N THR A 231 13.03 -11.57 -8.16
CA THR A 231 14.34 -11.03 -7.77
C THR A 231 14.21 -9.90 -6.74
N GLN A 232 13.14 -9.10 -6.77
CA GLN A 232 12.99 -8.00 -5.81
C GLN A 232 12.74 -8.51 -4.38
N PHE A 233 12.03 -9.61 -4.24
CA PHE A 233 11.80 -10.25 -2.93
C PHE A 233 13.02 -11.06 -2.50
N GLU A 234 13.64 -11.82 -3.38
CA GLU A 234 14.89 -12.54 -3.14
C GLU A 234 16.01 -11.58 -2.70
N ALA A 235 16.14 -10.43 -3.36
CA ALA A 235 17.14 -9.42 -3.07
C ALA A 235 16.93 -8.68 -1.75
N SER A 236 15.70 -8.56 -1.27
CA SER A 236 15.39 -7.79 -0.06
C SER A 236 15.16 -8.65 1.17
N TRP A 237 14.50 -9.79 1.05
CA TRP A 237 14.06 -10.60 2.17
C TRP A 237 15.20 -11.01 3.13
N PRO A 238 16.34 -11.59 2.65
CA PRO A 238 17.41 -12.07 3.54
C PRO A 238 18.07 -10.97 4.37
N TYR A 239 17.92 -9.71 3.96
CA TYR A 239 18.55 -8.56 4.60
C TYR A 239 17.58 -7.76 5.47
N LEU A 240 16.29 -7.84 5.20
CA LEU A 240 15.26 -7.12 5.95
C LEU A 240 14.58 -7.98 7.00
N TRP A 241 14.55 -9.29 6.85
CA TRP A 241 13.87 -10.18 7.78
C TRP A 241 14.67 -10.40 9.07
N ASP A 242 14.04 -10.10 10.20
CA ASP A 242 14.57 -10.40 11.54
C ASP A 242 13.90 -11.69 12.04
N GLU A 243 14.65 -12.78 12.10
CA GLU A 243 14.16 -14.09 12.49
C GLU A 243 13.73 -14.14 13.97
N GLU A 244 14.36 -13.35 14.85
CA GLU A 244 14.02 -13.30 16.27
C GLU A 244 12.73 -12.49 16.51
N LYS A 245 12.63 -11.32 15.87
CA LYS A 245 11.44 -10.47 15.99
C LYS A 245 10.29 -10.95 15.11
N GLN A 246 10.56 -11.74 14.08
CA GLN A 246 9.62 -12.11 13.01
C GLN A 246 8.98 -10.87 12.36
N LEU A 247 9.80 -9.88 12.04
CA LEU A 247 9.41 -8.61 11.44
C LEU A 247 10.43 -8.21 10.37
N LEU A 248 10.01 -7.29 9.49
CA LEU A 248 10.90 -6.67 8.51
C LEU A 248 11.42 -5.33 9.05
N TYR A 249 12.71 -5.08 8.90
CA TYR A 249 13.27 -3.74 8.97
C TYR A 249 12.78 -2.89 7.79
N HIS A 250 12.74 -1.56 7.96
CA HIS A 250 12.17 -0.68 6.95
C HIS A 250 13.00 -0.63 5.65
N VAL A 251 14.32 -0.52 5.76
CA VAL A 251 15.23 -0.23 4.65
C VAL A 251 16.51 -1.03 4.76
N LEU A 252 17.04 -1.52 3.63
CA LEU A 252 18.42 -1.99 3.51
C LEU A 252 19.30 -0.96 2.78
N PHE A 253 20.59 -0.97 3.08
CA PHE A 253 21.61 -0.10 2.51
C PHE A 253 22.78 -0.93 1.97
N THR A 254 23.17 -0.68 0.72
CA THR A 254 24.33 -1.34 0.09
C THR A 254 25.49 -0.38 -0.14
N ASP A 255 25.30 0.92 0.11
CA ASP A 255 26.32 1.95 0.00
C ASP A 255 26.20 2.97 1.14
N VAL A 256 26.91 2.70 2.23
CA VAL A 256 27.01 3.58 3.40
C VAL A 256 28.21 4.51 3.35
N THR A 257 28.94 4.54 2.23
CA THR A 257 30.16 5.34 2.07
C THR A 257 30.00 6.50 1.08
N THR A 258 29.40 6.26 -0.07
CA THR A 258 29.19 7.27 -1.11
C THR A 258 27.91 8.04 -0.90
N ASN A 259 26.79 7.33 -0.65
CA ASN A 259 25.51 7.98 -0.48
C ASN A 259 25.42 8.79 0.80
N ARG A 260 25.17 10.09 0.68
CA ARG A 260 25.14 11.03 1.82
C ARG A 260 24.10 10.64 2.88
N ASN A 261 22.94 10.15 2.47
CA ASN A 261 21.85 9.81 3.38
C ASN A 261 22.18 8.55 4.17
N ALA A 262 22.59 7.48 3.49
CA ALA A 262 22.95 6.22 4.12
C ALA A 262 24.21 6.38 5.03
N ARG A 263 25.22 7.14 4.56
CA ARG A 263 26.42 7.43 5.34
C ARG A 263 26.10 8.14 6.66
N ALA A 264 25.23 9.14 6.65
CA ALA A 264 24.87 9.86 7.87
C ALA A 264 24.18 8.95 8.90
N ILE A 265 23.34 8.02 8.45
CA ILE A 265 22.69 7.03 9.32
C ILE A 265 23.72 6.04 9.87
N TYR A 266 24.65 5.58 9.02
CA TYR A 266 25.74 4.68 9.41
C TYR A 266 26.70 5.33 10.42
N GLU A 267 27.18 6.54 10.16
CA GLU A 267 28.08 7.29 11.06
C GLU A 267 27.43 7.61 12.41
N ALA A 268 26.09 7.76 12.42
CA ALA A 268 25.32 7.92 13.65
C ALA A 268 25.08 6.60 14.43
N GLY A 269 25.47 5.45 13.86
CA GLY A 269 25.32 4.14 14.48
C GLY A 269 23.92 3.51 14.36
N HIS A 270 23.10 3.96 13.40
CA HIS A 270 21.73 3.50 13.18
C HIS A 270 21.56 2.67 11.89
N ALA A 271 22.64 2.25 11.24
CA ALA A 271 22.65 1.23 10.21
C ALA A 271 23.39 0.01 10.74
N TYR A 272 22.73 -1.14 10.78
CA TYR A 272 23.23 -2.36 11.40
C TYR A 272 23.63 -3.37 10.33
N PRO A 273 24.78 -4.05 10.48
CA PRO A 273 25.21 -5.05 9.51
C PRO A 273 24.24 -6.23 9.51
N CYS A 274 23.85 -6.66 8.32
CA CYS A 274 23.02 -7.85 8.17
C CYS A 274 23.84 -9.10 8.47
N SER A 275 23.34 -9.99 9.32
CA SER A 275 24.00 -11.23 9.73
C SER A 275 23.84 -12.33 8.70
N LEU A 276 24.17 -12.11 7.42
CA LEU A 276 24.29 -13.20 6.48
C LEU A 276 25.60 -13.92 6.73
N SER A 277 25.53 -15.19 7.07
CA SER A 277 26.66 -16.11 7.27
C SER A 277 27.36 -16.50 5.96
N TRP A 278 27.63 -15.54 5.08
CA TRP A 278 28.33 -15.76 3.81
C TRP A 278 29.76 -15.21 3.86
N GLY A 279 30.60 -15.75 4.74
CA GLY A 279 32.04 -15.57 4.71
C GLY A 279 32.56 -14.13 4.85
N GLU A 280 33.60 -13.96 5.64
CA GLU A 280 34.29 -12.67 5.86
C GLU A 280 34.69 -12.00 4.53
N GLY A 281 34.32 -10.72 4.35
CA GLY A 281 34.86 -9.86 3.28
C GLY A 281 33.97 -9.62 2.07
N ARG A 282 32.70 -10.02 2.09
CA ARG A 282 31.73 -9.75 1.02
C ARG A 282 30.93 -8.50 1.35
N GLY A 283 30.76 -7.59 0.38
CA GLY A 283 30.20 -6.25 0.49
C GLY A 283 29.13 -6.12 1.57
N GLU A 284 29.39 -5.27 2.56
CA GLU A 284 28.54 -5.14 3.74
C GLU A 284 27.19 -4.54 3.36
N VAL A 285 26.11 -5.32 3.57
CA VAL A 285 24.73 -4.84 3.48
C VAL A 285 24.27 -4.53 4.90
N TYR A 286 23.64 -3.39 5.08
CA TYR A 286 23.13 -2.91 6.35
C TYR A 286 21.60 -2.78 6.29
N HIS A 287 20.94 -2.86 7.44
CA HIS A 287 19.51 -2.53 7.59
C HIS A 287 19.30 -1.37 8.56
N SER A 288 18.15 -0.72 8.46
CA SER A 288 17.70 0.30 9.42
C SER A 288 17.34 -0.32 10.77
N GLU A 289 17.20 0.52 11.81
CA GLU A 289 17.00 0.06 13.18
C GLU A 289 15.62 -0.53 13.43
N GLU A 290 14.56 0.04 12.85
CA GLU A 290 13.20 -0.21 13.27
C GLU A 290 12.31 -0.87 12.19
N SER A 291 11.28 -1.56 12.68
CA SER A 291 10.20 -2.14 11.88
C SER A 291 9.01 -1.19 11.84
N TRP A 292 8.90 -0.42 10.77
CA TRP A 292 7.81 0.54 10.58
C TRP A 292 6.55 -0.11 10.03
N GLY A 293 5.41 0.11 10.71
CA GLY A 293 4.16 -0.60 10.40
C GLY A 293 3.66 -0.42 8.97
N ARG A 294 3.68 0.81 8.43
CA ARG A 294 3.25 1.07 7.04
C ARG A 294 4.16 0.38 6.03
N ALA A 295 5.46 0.38 6.24
CA ALA A 295 6.41 -0.28 5.35
C ALA A 295 6.18 -1.78 5.28
N ALA A 296 6.01 -2.44 6.44
CA ALA A 296 5.65 -3.86 6.50
C ALA A 296 4.28 -4.13 5.84
N GLY A 297 3.31 -3.21 6.02
CA GLY A 297 2.01 -3.25 5.36
C GLY A 297 2.09 -3.19 3.85
N TRP A 298 2.95 -2.35 3.28
CA TRP A 298 3.21 -2.32 1.83
C TRP A 298 3.83 -3.62 1.35
N TYR A 299 4.81 -4.15 2.08
CA TYR A 299 5.52 -5.36 1.67
C TYR A 299 4.61 -6.59 1.66
N ILE A 300 3.82 -6.81 2.72
CA ILE A 300 2.90 -7.95 2.75
C ILE A 300 1.79 -7.84 1.69
N LEU A 301 1.28 -6.64 1.44
CA LEU A 301 0.29 -6.42 0.38
C LEU A 301 0.89 -6.65 -1.01
N ALA A 302 2.15 -6.25 -1.22
CA ALA A 302 2.87 -6.52 -2.45
C ALA A 302 3.02 -8.02 -2.72
N LEU A 303 3.41 -8.82 -1.72
CA LEU A 303 3.49 -10.27 -1.84
C LEU A 303 2.14 -10.87 -2.28
N VAL A 304 1.05 -10.47 -1.65
CA VAL A 304 -0.30 -10.97 -1.99
C VAL A 304 -0.71 -10.57 -3.41
N ASP A 305 -0.45 -9.30 -3.80
CA ASP A 305 -0.79 -8.80 -5.14
C ASP A 305 0.02 -9.50 -6.24
N VAL A 306 1.32 -9.71 -6.00
CA VAL A 306 2.22 -10.44 -6.90
C VAL A 306 1.79 -11.90 -7.03
N MET A 307 1.51 -12.58 -5.93
CA MET A 307 1.09 -13.98 -5.96
C MET A 307 -0.24 -14.16 -6.66
N GLU A 308 -1.21 -13.24 -6.48
CA GLU A 308 -2.45 -13.23 -7.27
C GLU A 308 -2.17 -13.09 -8.78
N ALA A 309 -1.21 -12.25 -9.17
CA ALA A 309 -0.82 -12.09 -10.56
C ALA A 309 -0.13 -13.36 -11.13
N TYR A 310 0.72 -14.01 -10.35
CA TYR A 310 1.31 -15.31 -10.71
C TYR A 310 0.25 -16.39 -10.90
N MET A 311 -0.73 -16.47 -9.99
CA MET A 311 -1.85 -17.42 -10.11
C MET A 311 -2.64 -17.19 -11.41
N LYS A 312 -2.93 -15.96 -11.76
CA LYS A 312 -3.70 -15.60 -12.95
C LYS A 312 -2.89 -15.73 -14.25
N GLY A 313 -1.66 -15.26 -14.24
CA GLY A 313 -0.82 -15.16 -15.44
C GLY A 313 -0.13 -16.48 -15.81
N LEU A 314 0.26 -17.26 -14.83
CA LEU A 314 1.01 -18.50 -15.03
C LEU A 314 0.18 -19.76 -14.70
N GLY A 315 -1.08 -19.59 -14.29
CA GLY A 315 -1.96 -20.70 -13.92
C GLY A 315 -1.49 -21.45 -12.67
N LEU A 316 -0.69 -20.81 -11.82
CA LEU A 316 -0.19 -21.41 -10.59
C LEU A 316 -1.28 -21.37 -9.51
N ASN A 317 -1.43 -22.43 -8.76
CA ASN A 317 -2.27 -22.48 -7.56
C ASN A 317 -1.58 -23.33 -6.49
N VAL A 318 -2.00 -23.14 -5.25
CA VAL A 318 -1.40 -23.81 -4.08
C VAL A 318 -1.47 -25.33 -4.17
N GLU A 319 -2.50 -25.90 -4.84
CA GLU A 319 -2.70 -27.35 -4.96
C GLU A 319 -1.79 -27.99 -6.02
N CYS A 320 -1.32 -27.23 -6.99
CA CYS A 320 -0.54 -27.73 -8.14
C CYS A 320 0.98 -27.57 -7.99
N LEU A 321 1.48 -26.88 -6.97
CA LEU A 321 2.89 -26.52 -6.82
C LEU A 321 3.81 -27.75 -6.68
N GLU A 322 3.40 -28.74 -5.91
CA GLU A 322 4.20 -29.94 -5.64
C GLU A 322 4.53 -30.78 -6.90
N GLN A 323 3.82 -30.56 -8.00
CA GLN A 323 4.00 -31.30 -9.25
C GLN A 323 4.73 -30.51 -10.34
N SER A 324 5.01 -29.21 -10.10
CA SER A 324 5.62 -28.34 -11.11
C SER A 324 7.13 -28.21 -10.91
N GLN A 325 7.89 -28.50 -11.97
CA GLN A 325 9.36 -28.30 -12.03
C GLN A 325 9.72 -26.94 -12.67
N LEU A 326 8.75 -26.04 -12.88
CA LEU A 326 9.02 -24.74 -13.48
C LEU A 326 9.67 -23.80 -12.46
N PRO A 327 10.69 -23.01 -12.85
CA PRO A 327 11.28 -21.99 -11.95
C PRO A 327 10.24 -21.06 -11.33
N SER A 328 9.21 -20.66 -12.07
CA SER A 328 8.13 -19.84 -11.57
C SER A 328 7.31 -20.48 -10.44
N ALA A 329 7.23 -21.81 -10.37
CA ALA A 329 6.57 -22.50 -9.26
C ALA A 329 7.43 -22.48 -8.00
N GLN A 330 8.76 -22.61 -8.14
CA GLN A 330 9.70 -22.45 -7.02
C GLN A 330 9.66 -21.03 -6.47
N HIS A 331 9.73 -20.03 -7.33
CA HIS A 331 9.60 -18.61 -6.94
C HIS A 331 8.28 -18.33 -6.20
N PHE A 332 7.17 -18.92 -6.67
CA PHE A 332 5.88 -18.80 -6.03
C PHE A 332 5.89 -19.42 -4.62
N ASP A 333 6.49 -20.60 -4.46
CA ASP A 333 6.55 -21.33 -3.19
C ASP A 333 7.43 -20.58 -2.16
N GLU A 334 8.56 -20.04 -2.60
CA GLU A 334 9.41 -19.20 -1.76
C GLU A 334 8.72 -17.89 -1.34
N MET A 335 8.07 -17.20 -2.26
CA MET A 335 7.28 -16.00 -1.92
C MET A 335 6.11 -16.32 -0.97
N ARG A 336 5.53 -17.53 -1.06
CA ARG A 336 4.52 -18.00 -0.12
C ARG A 336 5.10 -18.23 1.28
N ASP A 337 6.32 -18.77 1.38
CA ASP A 337 7.04 -18.89 2.66
C ASP A 337 7.28 -17.50 3.29
N TYR A 338 7.76 -16.52 2.50
CA TYR A 338 7.92 -15.14 2.94
C TYR A 338 6.61 -14.53 3.43
N LEU A 339 5.53 -14.70 2.65
CA LEU A 339 4.20 -14.21 3.00
C LEU A 339 3.70 -14.84 4.30
N THR A 340 3.87 -16.16 4.47
CA THR A 340 3.41 -16.88 5.67
C THR A 340 4.16 -16.40 6.91
N LYS A 341 5.50 -16.34 6.84
CA LYS A 341 6.34 -15.85 7.94
C LYS A 341 5.98 -14.43 8.36
N LEU A 342 5.84 -13.53 7.37
CA LEU A 342 5.48 -12.13 7.65
C LEU A 342 4.06 -12.02 8.22
N ALA A 343 3.10 -12.77 7.68
CA ALA A 343 1.73 -12.77 8.19
C ALA A 343 1.67 -13.27 9.65
N ASP A 344 2.37 -14.36 9.97
CA ASP A 344 2.46 -14.89 11.34
C ASP A 344 3.06 -13.86 12.29
N GLY A 345 4.18 -13.23 11.89
CA GLY A 345 4.84 -12.18 12.68
C GLY A 345 3.94 -10.97 12.92
N LEU A 346 3.24 -10.51 11.89
CA LEU A 346 2.30 -9.39 11.99
C LEU A 346 1.07 -9.73 12.85
N VAL A 347 0.52 -10.93 12.73
CA VAL A 347 -0.61 -11.37 13.57
C VAL A 347 -0.18 -11.49 15.03
N ALA A 348 1.04 -11.94 15.31
CA ALA A 348 1.58 -11.95 16.66
C ALA A 348 1.74 -10.54 17.28
N ARG A 349 1.79 -9.48 16.46
CA ARG A 349 1.87 -8.06 16.86
C ARG A 349 0.52 -7.33 16.81
N GLN A 350 -0.54 -8.01 16.42
CA GLN A 350 -1.89 -7.42 16.43
C GLN A 350 -2.29 -7.11 17.88
N ASP A 351 -2.65 -5.86 18.18
CA ASP A 351 -3.12 -5.47 19.49
C ASP A 351 -4.40 -6.26 19.85
N PRO A 352 -4.40 -7.01 20.96
CA PRO A 352 -5.47 -7.94 21.30
C PRO A 352 -6.80 -7.26 21.66
N GLU A 353 -6.77 -5.99 22.10
CA GLU A 353 -7.96 -5.25 22.52
C GLU A 353 -8.64 -4.56 21.33
N THR A 354 -7.84 -4.07 20.39
CA THR A 354 -8.33 -3.25 19.28
C THR A 354 -8.32 -3.97 17.93
N GLY A 355 -7.46 -4.97 17.77
CA GLY A 355 -7.24 -5.64 16.50
C GLY A 355 -6.38 -4.84 15.50
N CYS A 356 -5.83 -3.70 15.90
CA CYS A 356 -5.01 -2.82 15.07
C CYS A 356 -3.51 -3.01 15.33
N TRP A 357 -2.67 -2.30 14.58
CA TRP A 357 -1.21 -2.36 14.70
C TRP A 357 -0.61 -1.01 15.06
N TYR A 358 0.47 -1.04 15.83
CA TYR A 358 1.23 0.13 16.23
C TYR A 358 2.12 0.67 15.12
N GLN A 359 2.50 1.96 15.22
CA GLN A 359 3.45 2.65 14.32
C GLN A 359 4.78 1.89 14.22
N LEU A 360 5.35 1.50 15.37
CA LEU A 360 6.51 0.64 15.50
C LEU A 360 6.08 -0.75 15.95
N LEU A 361 6.18 -1.72 15.07
CA LEU A 361 5.63 -3.06 15.26
C LEU A 361 6.29 -3.86 16.39
N ALA A 362 7.56 -3.55 16.69
CA ALA A 362 8.32 -4.27 17.71
C ALA A 362 7.93 -3.89 19.15
N TYR A 363 7.11 -2.84 19.34
CA TYR A 363 6.82 -2.27 20.65
C TYR A 363 5.32 -2.04 20.85
N GLY A 364 4.89 -2.09 22.11
CA GLY A 364 3.58 -1.63 22.54
C GLY A 364 3.56 -0.11 22.85
N PRO A 365 2.50 0.37 23.53
CA PRO A 365 2.33 1.80 23.86
C PRO A 365 3.33 2.32 24.91
N GLU A 366 4.09 1.45 25.55
CA GLU A 366 5.11 1.81 26.56
C GLU A 366 6.37 2.43 25.92
N LYS A 367 6.61 2.21 24.64
CA LYS A 367 7.74 2.82 23.92
C LYS A 367 7.44 4.28 23.64
N CYS A 368 8.19 5.17 24.27
CA CYS A 368 8.01 6.61 24.14
C CYS A 368 9.32 7.31 23.75
N ALA A 369 9.20 8.47 23.12
CA ALA A 369 10.29 9.39 22.85
C ALA A 369 9.93 10.80 23.35
N THR A 370 10.91 11.54 23.86
CA THR A 370 10.75 12.90 24.42
C THR A 370 11.59 13.90 23.65
N GLN A 371 10.96 14.95 23.15
CA GLN A 371 11.62 16.01 22.39
C GLN A 371 12.74 16.65 23.19
N GLY A 372 13.98 16.66 22.63
CA GLY A 372 15.17 17.21 23.24
C GLY A 372 15.90 16.25 24.20
N VAL A 373 15.38 15.04 24.43
CA VAL A 373 16.03 13.98 25.21
C VAL A 373 16.53 12.87 24.28
N ASP A 374 15.68 12.44 23.34
CA ASP A 374 16.03 11.40 22.38
C ASP A 374 16.64 12.03 21.10
N ASP A 375 17.59 11.31 20.51
CA ASP A 375 18.12 11.69 19.18
C ASP A 375 17.10 11.35 18.12
N THR A 376 16.49 12.38 17.55
CA THR A 376 15.50 12.25 16.47
C THR A 376 16.09 12.45 15.09
N GLY A 377 17.39 12.80 14.98
CA GLY A 377 18.01 13.22 13.73
C GLY A 377 17.45 14.53 13.19
N SER A 378 16.37 15.06 13.76
CA SER A 378 15.66 16.23 13.24
C SER A 378 14.80 16.90 14.31
N ALA A 379 15.43 17.59 15.23
CA ALA A 379 14.85 18.13 16.47
C ALA A 379 13.66 19.12 16.31
N LYS A 380 13.21 19.45 15.12
CA LYS A 380 12.27 20.58 14.92
C LYS A 380 10.82 20.19 14.57
N TYR A 381 10.52 18.94 14.34
CA TYR A 381 9.25 18.55 13.75
C TYR A 381 8.62 17.44 14.56
N THR A 382 7.70 17.82 15.40
CA THR A 382 7.09 16.87 16.32
C THR A 382 5.61 17.16 16.46
N ASN A 383 4.86 16.14 16.75
CA ASN A 383 3.49 16.27 17.23
C ASN A 383 3.44 16.87 18.65
N VAL A 384 4.60 16.97 19.27
CA VAL A 384 4.77 17.46 20.63
C VAL A 384 5.68 18.70 20.63
N GLY A 385 5.41 19.65 21.51
CA GLY A 385 6.29 20.79 21.71
C GLY A 385 7.59 20.41 22.41
N GLU A 386 8.49 21.39 22.62
CA GLU A 386 9.73 21.22 23.33
C GLU A 386 9.49 20.56 24.71
N GLY A 387 10.24 19.50 25.02
CA GLY A 387 10.08 18.70 26.24
C GLY A 387 8.84 17.79 26.26
N GLY A 388 8.01 17.80 25.21
CA GLY A 388 6.86 16.94 25.09
C GLY A 388 7.23 15.50 24.73
N THR A 389 6.36 14.56 25.03
CA THR A 389 6.55 13.11 24.82
C THR A 389 5.48 12.56 23.90
N GLN A 390 5.87 11.71 22.95
CA GLN A 390 5.00 10.89 22.13
C GLN A 390 5.31 9.42 22.38
N CYS A 391 4.31 8.66 22.76
CA CYS A 391 4.42 7.20 22.85
C CYS A 391 3.95 6.54 21.53
N ASN A 392 4.33 5.28 21.38
CA ASN A 392 3.91 4.47 20.23
C ASN A 392 2.39 4.38 20.20
N TYR A 393 1.82 4.52 19.02
CA TYR A 393 0.39 4.63 18.81
C TYR A 393 -0.12 3.66 17.76
N LEU A 394 -1.39 3.30 17.86
CA LEU A 394 -2.07 2.52 16.81
C LEU A 394 -2.15 3.37 15.53
N GLU A 395 -1.60 2.84 14.44
CA GLU A 395 -1.44 3.57 13.19
C GLU A 395 -2.41 3.05 12.13
N SER A 396 -3.22 3.95 11.60
CA SER A 396 -4.35 3.58 10.74
C SER A 396 -3.94 3.03 9.38
N SER A 397 -2.92 3.58 8.73
CA SER A 397 -2.52 3.12 7.40
C SER A 397 -1.84 1.75 7.43
N ALA A 398 -0.98 1.50 8.42
CA ALA A 398 -0.41 0.17 8.65
C ALA A 398 -1.51 -0.86 8.91
N SER A 399 -2.45 -0.52 9.81
CA SER A 399 -3.59 -1.39 10.13
C SER A 399 -4.43 -1.70 8.89
N CYS A 400 -4.70 -0.71 8.02
CA CYS A 400 -5.44 -0.92 6.78
C CYS A 400 -4.71 -1.83 5.79
N LEU A 401 -3.42 -1.59 5.55
CA LEU A 401 -2.62 -2.37 4.59
C LEU A 401 -2.46 -3.83 5.03
N ILE A 402 -2.11 -4.04 6.31
CA ILE A 402 -1.96 -5.38 6.88
C ILE A 402 -3.31 -6.12 6.83
N THR A 403 -4.39 -5.47 7.23
CA THR A 403 -5.75 -6.04 7.16
C THR A 403 -6.12 -6.44 5.73
N ALA A 404 -5.88 -5.56 4.73
CA ALA A 404 -6.15 -5.86 3.33
C ALA A 404 -5.38 -7.10 2.86
N ALA A 405 -4.08 -7.19 3.21
CA ALA A 405 -3.23 -8.31 2.85
C ALA A 405 -3.69 -9.63 3.52
N LEU A 406 -4.00 -9.61 4.83
CA LEU A 406 -4.48 -10.80 5.54
C LEU A 406 -5.80 -11.31 4.98
N LEU A 407 -6.77 -10.42 4.71
CA LEU A 407 -8.07 -10.81 4.14
C LEU A 407 -7.92 -11.33 2.71
N LYS A 408 -7.19 -10.60 1.86
CA LYS A 408 -6.95 -10.98 0.47
C LYS A 408 -6.16 -12.28 0.37
N GLY A 409 -5.08 -12.41 1.12
CA GLY A 409 -4.25 -13.62 1.14
C GLY A 409 -5.03 -14.85 1.62
N SER A 410 -5.87 -14.70 2.64
CA SER A 410 -6.75 -15.78 3.11
C SER A 410 -7.82 -16.14 2.08
N ARG A 411 -8.44 -15.16 1.43
CA ARG A 411 -9.42 -15.41 0.35
C ARG A 411 -8.82 -16.16 -0.83
N LEU A 412 -7.55 -15.90 -1.14
CA LEU A 412 -6.83 -16.59 -2.20
C LEU A 412 -6.27 -17.96 -1.78
N GLY A 413 -6.41 -18.35 -0.53
CA GLY A 413 -5.88 -19.60 0.01
C GLY A 413 -4.36 -19.63 0.18
N LEU A 414 -3.73 -18.46 0.20
CA LEU A 414 -2.27 -18.30 0.37
C LEU A 414 -1.84 -18.43 1.83
N ILE A 415 -2.66 -17.95 2.76
CA ILE A 415 -2.46 -17.96 4.22
C ILE A 415 -3.79 -18.24 4.92
N ASP A 416 -3.75 -18.55 6.22
CA ASP A 416 -4.94 -18.82 7.05
C ASP A 416 -5.05 -17.82 8.21
N HIS A 417 -5.32 -16.55 7.88
CA HIS A 417 -5.44 -15.47 8.86
C HIS A 417 -6.70 -14.60 8.69
N ALA A 418 -7.77 -15.19 8.12
CA ALA A 418 -9.03 -14.48 7.87
C ALA A 418 -9.62 -13.82 9.12
N GLU A 419 -9.58 -14.52 10.27
CA GLU A 419 -10.14 -14.00 11.52
C GLU A 419 -9.31 -12.82 12.08
N ALA A 420 -7.98 -12.85 11.94
CA ALA A 420 -7.13 -11.72 12.29
C ALA A 420 -7.43 -10.50 11.38
N GLY A 421 -7.60 -10.73 10.08
CA GLY A 421 -8.01 -9.70 9.13
C GLY A 421 -9.37 -9.09 9.47
N LYS A 422 -10.37 -9.91 9.82
CA LYS A 422 -11.70 -9.42 10.24
C LYS A 422 -11.62 -8.55 11.49
N ARG A 423 -10.93 -9.04 12.54
CA ARG A 423 -10.71 -8.24 13.75
C ARG A 423 -9.99 -6.94 13.44
N GLY A 424 -9.00 -6.97 12.53
CA GLY A 424 -8.28 -5.78 12.05
C GLY A 424 -9.23 -4.75 11.45
N PHE A 425 -10.11 -5.15 10.53
CA PHE A 425 -11.06 -4.24 9.90
C PHE A 425 -12.08 -3.66 10.89
N GLU A 426 -12.63 -4.48 11.76
CA GLU A 426 -13.57 -4.04 12.81
C GLU A 426 -12.87 -3.06 13.78
N GLY A 427 -11.61 -3.33 14.12
CA GLY A 427 -10.75 -2.44 14.89
C GLY A 427 -10.52 -1.11 14.20
N ILE A 428 -10.17 -1.10 12.91
CA ILE A 428 -9.97 0.10 12.09
C ILE A 428 -11.21 0.99 12.14
N VAL A 429 -12.39 0.41 11.89
CA VAL A 429 -13.65 1.17 11.92
C VAL A 429 -13.90 1.76 13.29
N LYS A 430 -13.67 1.01 14.36
CA LYS A 430 -13.92 1.43 15.74
C LYS A 430 -12.92 2.48 16.24
N GLN A 431 -11.63 2.31 15.94
CA GLN A 431 -10.57 3.15 16.48
C GLN A 431 -10.39 4.44 15.67
N PHE A 432 -10.37 4.35 14.35
CA PHE A 432 -9.88 5.41 13.49
C PHE A 432 -10.98 6.15 12.73
N VAL A 433 -12.10 5.49 12.40
CA VAL A 433 -13.15 6.13 11.62
C VAL A 433 -14.04 6.97 12.51
N LYS A 434 -14.01 8.30 12.29
CA LYS A 434 -14.87 9.28 12.96
C LYS A 434 -15.91 9.74 11.95
N THR A 435 -17.19 9.64 12.31
CA THR A 435 -18.29 9.92 11.39
C THR A 435 -19.32 10.85 12.04
N THR A 436 -20.00 11.62 11.20
CA THR A 436 -21.24 12.30 11.57
C THR A 436 -22.43 11.55 10.97
N PRO A 437 -23.63 11.61 11.60
CA PRO A 437 -24.82 11.03 10.99
C PRO A 437 -25.15 11.70 9.65
N SER A 438 -25.59 10.91 8.68
CA SER A 438 -26.16 11.44 7.44
C SER A 438 -27.45 12.18 7.67
N LEU A 439 -27.70 13.26 6.95
CA LEU A 439 -28.96 13.99 6.97
C LEU A 439 -30.14 13.15 6.48
N SER A 440 -29.91 12.15 5.65
CA SER A 440 -30.91 11.18 5.21
C SER A 440 -31.22 10.11 6.26
N GLY A 441 -30.42 10.01 7.32
CA GLY A 441 -30.52 8.95 8.34
C GLY A 441 -29.95 7.61 7.92
N GLU A 442 -29.41 7.48 6.70
CA GLU A 442 -28.74 6.29 6.19
C GLU A 442 -27.26 6.60 5.89
N GLY A 443 -26.35 5.74 6.35
CA GLY A 443 -24.91 5.85 6.13
C GLY A 443 -24.24 6.98 6.92
N TRP A 444 -23.03 7.36 6.47
CA TRP A 444 -22.24 8.44 7.07
C TRP A 444 -22.50 9.77 6.36
N GLY A 445 -22.66 10.87 7.12
CA GLY A 445 -22.73 12.24 6.58
C GLY A 445 -21.33 12.72 6.19
N GLU A 446 -20.41 12.68 7.15
CA GLU A 446 -18.98 12.92 6.95
C GLU A 446 -18.21 11.77 7.56
N ALA A 447 -17.10 11.39 6.98
CA ALA A 447 -16.20 10.41 7.53
C ALA A 447 -14.77 10.94 7.52
N ASN A 448 -14.03 10.64 8.58
CA ASN A 448 -12.64 10.99 8.71
C ASN A 448 -11.87 9.79 9.30
N ILE A 449 -10.70 9.50 8.76
CA ILE A 449 -9.79 8.48 9.27
C ILE A 449 -8.67 9.20 10.00
N THR A 450 -8.52 8.93 11.28
CA THR A 450 -7.54 9.57 12.17
C THR A 450 -6.33 8.67 12.40
N SER A 451 -5.31 9.18 13.11
CA SER A 451 -4.16 8.42 13.56
C SER A 451 -3.31 7.81 12.43
N SER A 452 -3.13 8.53 11.34
CA SER A 452 -2.23 8.14 10.25
C SER A 452 -0.88 8.86 10.38
N CYS A 453 0.22 8.14 10.21
CA CYS A 453 1.53 8.74 10.05
C CYS A 453 1.60 9.50 8.72
N GLN A 454 2.03 10.75 8.72
CA GLN A 454 2.13 11.54 7.49
C GLN A 454 3.04 10.87 6.47
N SER A 455 4.30 10.67 6.84
CA SER A 455 5.28 9.95 6.02
C SER A 455 6.44 9.51 6.92
N ALA A 456 7.30 8.63 6.42
CA ALA A 456 8.60 8.37 7.00
C ALA A 456 9.60 8.16 5.88
N GLY A 457 10.88 8.35 6.18
CA GLY A 457 11.95 8.15 5.23
C GLY A 457 13.27 8.04 5.98
N LEU A 458 14.32 7.63 5.28
CA LEU A 458 15.66 7.53 5.85
C LEU A 458 16.63 8.40 5.07
N SER A 459 17.18 9.40 5.74
CA SER A 459 18.13 10.37 5.17
C SER A 459 19.01 10.95 6.25
N HIS A 460 19.92 11.86 5.87
CA HIS A 460 20.84 12.51 6.80
C HIS A 460 20.17 13.22 8.01
N ASP A 461 18.89 13.56 7.91
CA ASP A 461 18.08 14.21 8.95
C ASP A 461 16.89 13.35 9.41
N ARG A 462 16.90 12.05 9.10
CA ARG A 462 15.86 11.06 9.38
C ARG A 462 16.54 9.74 9.68
N ASN A 463 17.01 9.59 10.91
CA ASN A 463 17.96 8.53 11.28
C ASN A 463 17.35 7.12 11.45
N GLY A 464 16.03 6.97 11.38
CA GLY A 464 15.37 5.67 11.46
C GLY A 464 15.28 5.04 12.86
N THR A 465 15.58 5.81 13.90
CA THR A 465 15.42 5.36 15.31
C THR A 465 13.95 5.35 15.72
N ALA A 466 13.64 4.68 16.84
CA ALA A 466 12.30 4.74 17.44
C ALA A 466 11.89 6.19 17.75
N ALA A 467 12.81 7.00 18.25
CA ALA A 467 12.56 8.42 18.50
C ALA A 467 12.19 9.18 17.21
N TYR A 468 12.90 8.92 16.11
CA TYR A 468 12.55 9.51 14.81
C TYR A 468 11.11 9.13 14.40
N TYR A 469 10.72 7.88 14.46
CA TYR A 469 9.38 7.45 14.04
C TYR A 469 8.23 7.96 14.93
N LEU A 470 8.54 8.37 16.15
CA LEU A 470 7.53 8.88 17.09
C LEU A 470 7.44 10.41 17.11
N ILE A 471 8.58 11.10 17.06
CA ILE A 471 8.63 12.58 17.23
C ILE A 471 9.47 13.30 16.16
N GLY A 472 10.04 12.59 15.19
CA GLY A 472 10.91 13.16 14.18
C GLY A 472 10.16 13.98 13.13
N LYS A 473 10.97 14.53 12.23
CA LYS A 473 10.48 15.27 11.06
C LYS A 473 9.70 14.34 10.14
N ASP A 474 8.63 14.84 9.56
CA ASP A 474 7.78 14.18 8.56
C ASP A 474 6.94 12.99 9.07
N VAL A 475 6.99 12.70 10.37
CA VAL A 475 6.18 11.64 10.98
C VAL A 475 5.03 12.13 11.87
N PRO A 476 4.51 13.38 11.72
CA PRO A 476 3.39 13.79 12.54
C PRO A 476 2.18 12.91 12.31
N ILE A 477 1.42 12.71 13.38
CA ILE A 477 0.13 12.01 13.33
C ILE A 477 -0.87 12.90 12.61
N GLN A 478 -1.53 12.35 11.60
CA GLN A 478 -2.60 13.01 10.86
C GLN A 478 -3.94 12.52 11.37
N ASP A 479 -4.76 13.46 11.83
CA ASP A 479 -6.14 13.20 12.24
C ASP A 479 -7.17 13.59 11.17
N ASN A 480 -6.69 13.95 10.00
CA ASN A 480 -7.48 14.15 8.80
C ASN A 480 -7.17 13.04 7.80
N THR A 481 -8.20 12.52 7.14
CA THR A 481 -8.02 11.51 6.09
C THR A 481 -7.07 12.03 5.02
N GLU A 482 -5.96 11.35 4.86
CA GLU A 482 -5.03 11.58 3.76
C GLU A 482 -5.10 10.43 2.74
N GLY A 483 -4.60 10.66 1.51
CA GLY A 483 -4.83 9.71 0.42
C GLY A 483 -4.23 8.31 0.66
N LYS A 484 -3.08 8.22 1.34
CA LYS A 484 -2.44 6.93 1.63
C LYS A 484 -3.33 6.03 2.49
N VAL A 485 -3.89 6.59 3.57
CA VAL A 485 -4.79 5.84 4.44
C VAL A 485 -6.14 5.58 3.78
N LEU A 486 -6.65 6.53 2.97
CA LEU A 486 -7.93 6.35 2.29
C LEU A 486 -7.88 5.18 1.29
N GLY A 487 -6.87 5.14 0.43
CA GLY A 487 -6.70 4.03 -0.51
C GLY A 487 -6.52 2.69 0.19
N ALA A 488 -5.69 2.64 1.24
CA ALA A 488 -5.51 1.44 2.05
C ALA A 488 -6.81 0.99 2.74
N TYR A 489 -7.59 1.93 3.27
CA TYR A 489 -8.90 1.64 3.86
C TYR A 489 -9.86 1.03 2.84
N LEU A 490 -9.95 1.58 1.63
CA LEU A 490 -10.82 1.06 0.58
C LEU A 490 -10.44 -0.36 0.17
N MET A 491 -9.14 -0.66 0.07
CA MET A 491 -8.66 -2.01 -0.20
C MET A 491 -9.03 -2.98 0.94
N ALA A 492 -8.86 -2.57 2.20
CA ALA A 492 -9.26 -3.39 3.36
C ALA A 492 -10.78 -3.59 3.43
N ALA A 493 -11.56 -2.53 3.21
CA ALA A 493 -13.01 -2.57 3.26
C ALA A 493 -13.59 -3.53 2.23
N VAL A 494 -13.12 -3.45 0.98
CA VAL A 494 -13.65 -4.32 -0.08
C VAL A 494 -13.28 -5.78 0.14
N GLU A 495 -12.10 -6.09 0.67
CA GLU A 495 -11.74 -7.47 1.00
C GLU A 495 -12.54 -7.99 2.21
N TYR A 496 -12.80 -7.16 3.22
CA TYR A 496 -13.71 -7.51 4.32
C TYR A 496 -15.14 -7.80 3.82
N GLU A 497 -15.66 -6.98 2.91
CA GLU A 497 -16.98 -7.14 2.30
C GLU A 497 -17.06 -8.41 1.43
N ARG A 498 -15.96 -8.77 0.76
CA ARG A 498 -15.84 -10.06 0.00
C ARG A 498 -15.94 -11.28 0.91
N MET A 499 -15.37 -11.20 2.11
CA MET A 499 -15.37 -12.30 3.09
C MET A 499 -16.70 -12.44 3.85
N ALA A 500 -17.54 -11.40 3.87
CA ALA A 500 -18.81 -11.38 4.57
C ALA A 500 -19.99 -11.97 3.75
N ARG A 501 -19.75 -12.28 2.49
CA ARG A 501 -20.73 -12.93 1.59
C ARG A 501 -20.42 -14.41 1.39
#